data_a2999818e80b2d15e4a6fe1eac0f3109
#
_entry.id   a2999818e80b2d15e4a6fe1eac0f3109
#
_cell.length_a   1.000
_cell.length_b   1.000
_cell.length_c   1.000
_cell.angle_alpha   90.00
_cell.angle_beta   90.00
_cell.angle_gamma   90.00
#
_symmetry.space_group_name_H-M   'P 1'
#
loop_
_entity.id
_entity.type
_entity.pdbx_description
1 polymer ?
#
loop_
_entity_poly.entity_id
_entity_poly.type
_entity_poly.pdbx_seq_one_letter_code
_entity_poly.pdbx_strand_id
1 'polypeptide(L)'
;MRRILGSLALALLLLGSPTAHAVQPDEVMSDTTKEQRARALSRELRCMVCQNQSIDDSDAPLARDLRLLVRERLAAGDSDNQVLDFLVARYGQFVLLKPRFERQTLLLWLLPPVLLLGGGLALWWQVRRRGQRGSEVTPKLTAEEEARLAALMAAEKQPPAT
;
A
#
# COMPACT_ATOMS: atom_id res chain seq x y z
N MET A 1 -31.55 -25.54 17.64
CA MET A 1 -32.06 -25.27 16.29
C MET A 1 -32.52 -23.81 16.11
N ARG A 2 -33.38 -23.24 16.97
CA ARG A 2 -33.86 -21.83 16.84
C ARG A 2 -32.73 -20.77 16.85
N ARG A 3 -31.65 -20.97 17.61
CA ARG A 3 -30.52 -20.02 17.67
C ARG A 3 -29.65 -20.06 16.40
N ILE A 4 -29.51 -21.25 15.78
CA ILE A 4 -28.75 -21.40 14.54
C ILE A 4 -29.53 -20.81 13.35
N LEU A 5 -30.83 -20.99 13.32
CA LEU A 5 -31.71 -20.37 12.31
C LEU A 5 -31.71 -18.83 12.43
N GLY A 6 -31.68 -18.28 13.65
CA GLY A 6 -31.58 -16.84 13.87
C GLY A 6 -30.27 -16.24 13.43
N SER A 7 -29.15 -16.91 13.70
CA SER A 7 -27.82 -16.44 13.23
C SER A 7 -27.66 -16.57 11.72
N LEU A 8 -28.23 -17.60 11.10
CA LEU A 8 -28.22 -17.77 9.65
C LEU A 8 -29.06 -16.69 8.94
N ALA A 9 -30.23 -16.36 9.50
CA ALA A 9 -31.09 -15.29 8.97
C ALA A 9 -30.41 -13.90 9.10
N LEU A 10 -29.74 -13.63 10.21
CA LEU A 10 -28.98 -12.38 10.42
C LEU A 10 -27.79 -12.29 9.47
N ALA A 11 -27.07 -13.38 9.23
CA ALA A 11 -25.97 -13.43 8.27
C ALA A 11 -26.45 -13.19 6.83
N LEU A 12 -27.62 -13.75 6.45
CA LEU A 12 -28.21 -13.55 5.13
C LEU A 12 -28.67 -12.10 4.91
N LEU A 13 -29.17 -11.44 5.97
CA LEU A 13 -29.57 -10.02 5.94
C LEU A 13 -28.37 -9.08 5.76
N LEU A 14 -27.20 -9.43 6.35
CA LEU A 14 -25.97 -8.65 6.22
C LEU A 14 -25.31 -8.80 4.85
N LEU A 15 -25.51 -9.92 4.16
CA LEU A 15 -25.01 -10.18 2.81
C LEU A 15 -25.84 -9.49 1.70
N GLY A 16 -27.07 -9.06 2.00
CA GLY A 16 -27.99 -8.41 1.06
C GLY A 16 -27.93 -6.89 1.05
N SER A 17 -26.92 -6.26 1.64
CA SER A 17 -26.81 -4.79 1.64
C SER A 17 -26.64 -4.27 0.21
N PRO A 18 -27.55 -3.40 -0.29
CA PRO A 18 -27.39 -2.82 -1.61
C PRO A 18 -26.09 -1.98 -1.64
N THR A 19 -25.31 -2.15 -2.67
CA THR A 19 -24.15 -1.28 -2.90
C THR A 19 -24.68 0.13 -3.19
N ALA A 20 -24.45 1.06 -2.28
CA ALA A 20 -24.78 2.46 -2.52
C ALA A 20 -23.87 2.99 -3.64
N HIS A 21 -24.48 3.44 -4.74
CA HIS A 21 -23.76 4.08 -5.84
C HIS A 21 -23.85 5.60 -5.68
N ALA A 22 -22.72 6.27 -5.59
CA ALA A 22 -22.65 7.73 -5.50
C ALA A 22 -23.03 8.43 -6.81
N VAL A 23 -22.91 7.73 -7.95
CA VAL A 23 -23.25 8.25 -9.28
C VAL A 23 -24.75 8.18 -9.51
N GLN A 24 -25.36 9.32 -9.81
CA GLN A 24 -26.79 9.41 -10.06
C GLN A 24 -27.16 8.98 -11.50
N PRO A 25 -28.37 8.43 -11.73
CA PRO A 25 -28.78 7.99 -13.07
C PRO A 25 -28.79 9.10 -14.13
N ASP A 26 -29.03 10.33 -13.72
CA ASP A 26 -29.09 11.52 -14.60
C ASP A 26 -27.67 12.01 -15.02
N GLU A 27 -26.61 11.51 -14.38
CA GLU A 27 -25.25 11.81 -14.77
C GLU A 27 -24.71 10.88 -15.87
N VAL A 28 -25.35 9.73 -16.08
CA VAL A 28 -24.82 8.66 -16.93
C VAL A 28 -24.90 9.04 -18.40
N MET A 29 -23.81 8.88 -19.14
CA MET A 29 -23.77 9.14 -20.57
C MET A 29 -24.52 8.04 -21.36
N SER A 30 -25.18 8.42 -22.46
CA SER A 30 -25.85 7.46 -23.36
C SER A 30 -24.84 6.52 -24.07
N ASP A 31 -23.61 6.97 -24.30
CA ASP A 31 -22.52 6.16 -24.85
C ASP A 31 -21.86 5.35 -23.74
N THR A 32 -22.10 4.05 -23.73
CA THR A 32 -21.56 3.12 -22.74
C THR A 32 -20.01 3.12 -22.67
N THR A 33 -19.36 3.29 -23.81
CA THR A 33 -17.88 3.31 -23.89
C THR A 33 -17.33 4.56 -23.21
N LYS A 34 -17.93 5.72 -23.51
CA LYS A 34 -17.56 6.99 -22.86
C LYS A 34 -17.88 6.97 -21.37
N GLU A 35 -18.99 6.38 -20.96
CA GLU A 35 -19.36 6.26 -19.55
C GLU A 35 -18.36 5.37 -18.78
N GLN A 36 -17.91 4.25 -19.35
CA GLN A 36 -16.88 3.41 -18.74
C GLN A 36 -15.58 4.18 -18.54
N ARG A 37 -15.16 4.99 -19.52
CA ARG A 37 -13.99 5.87 -19.43
C ARG A 37 -14.19 6.94 -18.35
N ALA A 38 -15.37 7.59 -18.32
CA ALA A 38 -15.72 8.59 -17.31
C ALA A 38 -15.60 8.02 -15.89
N ARG A 39 -16.14 6.83 -15.68
CA ARG A 39 -16.02 6.10 -14.41
C ARG A 39 -14.58 5.75 -14.04
N ALA A 40 -13.80 5.28 -15.01
CA ALA A 40 -12.39 4.96 -14.80
C ALA A 40 -11.61 6.21 -14.35
N LEU A 41 -11.80 7.35 -15.04
CA LEU A 41 -11.17 8.62 -14.69
C LEU A 41 -11.66 9.14 -13.33
N SER A 42 -12.95 9.03 -13.03
CA SER A 42 -13.52 9.46 -11.76
C SER A 42 -12.94 8.73 -10.54
N ARG A 43 -12.51 7.47 -10.70
CA ARG A 43 -11.81 6.71 -9.65
C ARG A 43 -10.38 7.17 -9.43
N GLU A 44 -9.78 7.85 -10.38
CA GLU A 44 -8.43 8.42 -10.27
C GLU A 44 -8.42 9.85 -9.71
N LEU A 45 -9.60 10.47 -9.63
CA LEU A 45 -9.79 11.85 -9.18
C LEU A 45 -10.28 11.89 -7.74
N ARG A 46 -9.69 12.80 -6.96
CA ARG A 46 -9.97 12.99 -5.54
C ARG A 46 -11.14 13.95 -5.33
N CYS A 47 -12.06 13.58 -4.46
CA CYS A 47 -13.01 14.52 -3.89
C CYS A 47 -12.29 15.43 -2.90
N MET A 48 -12.16 16.72 -3.20
CA MET A 48 -11.37 17.67 -2.40
C MET A 48 -12.02 18.06 -1.08
N VAL A 49 -13.30 17.76 -0.88
CA VAL A 49 -14.06 18.05 0.37
C VAL A 49 -14.34 16.76 1.17
N CYS A 50 -13.82 15.60 0.71
CA CYS A 50 -14.03 14.30 1.34
C CYS A 50 -12.71 13.79 1.94
N GLN A 51 -12.79 12.81 2.85
CA GLN A 51 -11.60 12.20 3.44
C GLN A 51 -10.91 11.22 2.44
N ASN A 52 -10.23 11.78 1.44
CA ASN A 52 -9.42 11.02 0.48
C ASN A 52 -10.20 10.04 -0.42
N GLN A 53 -11.50 10.25 -0.57
CA GLN A 53 -12.39 9.46 -1.42
C GLN A 53 -12.27 9.86 -2.89
N SER A 54 -12.54 8.92 -3.83
CA SER A 54 -12.67 9.25 -5.24
C SER A 54 -13.95 10.03 -5.49
N ILE A 55 -14.01 10.78 -6.59
CA ILE A 55 -15.26 11.42 -7.01
C ILE A 55 -16.30 10.41 -7.50
N ASP A 56 -15.91 9.18 -7.87
CA ASP A 56 -16.83 8.10 -8.25
C ASP A 56 -17.57 7.52 -7.04
N ASP A 57 -16.94 7.57 -5.85
CA ASP A 57 -17.46 6.99 -4.60
C ASP A 57 -18.07 8.03 -3.65
N SER A 58 -18.03 9.33 -4.00
CA SER A 58 -18.47 10.42 -3.13
C SER A 58 -19.80 11.02 -3.58
N ASP A 59 -20.73 11.19 -2.63
CA ASP A 59 -22.02 11.87 -2.81
C ASP A 59 -21.95 13.40 -2.62
N ALA A 60 -20.76 13.96 -2.36
CA ALA A 60 -20.60 15.38 -2.17
C ALA A 60 -20.99 16.16 -3.44
N PRO A 61 -21.63 17.34 -3.33
CA PRO A 61 -22.01 18.15 -4.49
C PRO A 61 -20.82 18.46 -5.40
N LEU A 62 -19.66 18.79 -4.84
CA LEU A 62 -18.44 19.04 -5.60
C LEU A 62 -17.95 17.80 -6.37
N ALA A 63 -18.12 16.59 -5.80
CA ALA A 63 -17.77 15.36 -6.51
C ALA A 63 -18.68 15.15 -7.73
N ARG A 64 -19.97 15.46 -7.60
CA ARG A 64 -20.92 15.43 -8.71
C ARG A 64 -20.53 16.43 -9.82
N ASP A 65 -20.22 17.66 -9.46
CA ASP A 65 -19.80 18.68 -10.43
C ASP A 65 -18.55 18.26 -11.20
N LEU A 66 -17.56 17.66 -10.50
CA LEU A 66 -16.36 17.13 -11.14
C LEU A 66 -16.67 15.92 -12.06
N ARG A 67 -17.59 15.03 -11.66
CA ARG A 67 -18.03 13.91 -12.51
C ARG A 67 -18.73 14.39 -13.79
N LEU A 68 -19.56 15.41 -13.69
CA LEU A 68 -20.21 16.03 -14.85
C LEU A 68 -19.18 16.69 -15.77
N LEU A 69 -18.20 17.39 -15.20
CA LEU A 69 -17.13 18.03 -15.96
C LEU A 69 -16.28 17.01 -16.72
N VAL A 70 -15.95 15.86 -16.10
CA VAL A 70 -15.25 14.75 -16.79
C VAL A 70 -16.05 14.28 -17.99
N ARG A 71 -17.37 14.07 -17.83
CA ARG A 71 -18.26 13.61 -18.91
C ARG A 71 -18.39 14.65 -20.03
N GLU A 72 -18.49 15.92 -19.70
CA GLU A 72 -18.51 17.02 -20.64
C GLU A 72 -17.24 17.03 -21.53
N ARG A 73 -16.05 16.91 -20.90
CA ARG A 73 -14.78 16.87 -21.64
C ARG A 73 -14.67 15.65 -22.55
N LEU A 74 -15.09 14.47 -22.07
CA LEU A 74 -15.14 13.26 -22.88
C LEU A 74 -16.16 13.35 -24.03
N ALA A 75 -17.31 14.02 -23.82
CA ALA A 75 -18.28 14.29 -24.86
C ALA A 75 -17.70 15.20 -25.95
N ALA A 76 -16.91 16.19 -25.55
CA ALA A 76 -16.21 17.10 -26.46
C ALA A 76 -15.10 16.41 -27.29
N GLY A 77 -14.75 15.15 -26.95
CA GLY A 77 -13.77 14.35 -27.71
C GLY A 77 -12.36 14.33 -27.12
N ASP A 78 -12.18 14.84 -25.92
CA ASP A 78 -10.87 14.83 -25.24
C ASP A 78 -10.41 13.40 -24.96
N SER A 79 -9.11 13.19 -25.03
CA SER A 79 -8.47 11.97 -24.53
C SER A 79 -8.41 11.96 -23.01
N ASP A 80 -8.23 10.79 -22.39
CA ASP A 80 -8.16 10.63 -20.93
C ASP A 80 -7.10 11.53 -20.30
N ASN A 81 -5.91 11.63 -20.94
CA ASN A 81 -4.84 12.50 -20.47
C ASN A 81 -5.22 13.99 -20.55
N GLN A 82 -5.88 14.41 -21.62
CA GLN A 82 -6.33 15.80 -21.77
C GLN A 82 -7.36 16.19 -20.71
N VAL A 83 -8.30 15.28 -20.38
CA VAL A 83 -9.27 15.47 -19.28
C VAL A 83 -8.55 15.66 -17.95
N LEU A 84 -7.60 14.79 -17.64
CA LEU A 84 -6.83 14.88 -16.39
C LEU A 84 -5.95 16.13 -16.36
N ASP A 85 -5.31 16.50 -17.47
CA ASP A 85 -4.49 17.72 -17.57
C ASP A 85 -5.33 18.98 -17.37
N PHE A 86 -6.52 19.02 -17.95
CA PHE A 86 -7.48 20.10 -17.73
C PHE A 86 -7.86 20.27 -16.25
N LEU A 87 -8.15 19.15 -15.58
CA LEU A 87 -8.50 19.18 -14.15
C LEU A 87 -7.30 19.57 -13.28
N VAL A 88 -6.11 19.06 -13.58
CA VAL A 88 -4.88 19.44 -12.88
C VAL A 88 -4.55 20.91 -13.06
N ALA A 89 -4.72 21.45 -14.27
CA ALA A 89 -4.50 22.89 -14.52
C ALA A 89 -5.45 23.79 -13.74
N ARG A 90 -6.67 23.32 -13.47
CA ARG A 90 -7.69 24.11 -12.77
C ARG A 90 -7.68 23.95 -11.24
N TYR A 91 -7.42 22.71 -10.76
CA TYR A 91 -7.53 22.36 -9.34
C TYR A 91 -6.19 21.95 -8.71
N GLY A 92 -5.12 21.91 -9.50
CA GLY A 92 -3.79 21.50 -9.03
C GLY A 92 -3.60 19.98 -9.00
N GLN A 93 -2.35 19.55 -8.78
CA GLN A 93 -1.96 18.13 -8.72
C GLN A 93 -2.68 17.32 -7.62
N PHE A 94 -3.18 18.00 -6.60
CA PHE A 94 -3.90 17.37 -5.48
C PHE A 94 -5.22 16.72 -5.92
N VAL A 95 -5.79 17.11 -7.06
CA VAL A 95 -6.99 16.49 -7.61
C VAL A 95 -6.77 15.02 -8.03
N LEU A 96 -5.54 14.62 -8.23
CA LEU A 96 -5.20 13.23 -8.55
C LEU A 96 -5.05 12.39 -7.28
N LEU A 97 -5.72 11.23 -7.23
CA LEU A 97 -5.54 10.25 -6.16
C LEU A 97 -4.22 9.50 -6.28
N LYS A 98 -3.76 9.28 -7.51
CA LYS A 98 -2.50 8.60 -7.80
C LYS A 98 -1.52 9.60 -8.40
N PRO A 99 -0.32 9.74 -7.83
CA PRO A 99 0.72 10.57 -8.42
C PRO A 99 1.10 10.01 -9.80
N ARG A 100 1.17 10.89 -10.80
CA ARG A 100 1.64 10.53 -12.14
C ARG A 100 3.14 10.29 -12.15
N PHE A 101 3.60 9.48 -13.10
CA PHE A 101 5.02 9.32 -13.39
C PHE A 101 5.56 10.58 -14.12
N GLU A 102 5.83 11.61 -13.34
CA GLU A 102 6.43 12.86 -13.80
C GLU A 102 7.86 12.99 -13.25
N ARG A 103 8.67 13.88 -13.84
CA ARG A 103 10.03 14.13 -13.37
C ARG A 103 10.08 14.48 -11.87
N GLN A 104 9.06 15.20 -11.37
CA GLN A 104 8.95 15.60 -9.96
C GLN A 104 8.64 14.43 -9.03
N THR A 105 7.92 13.41 -9.51
CA THR A 105 7.55 12.22 -8.72
C THR A 105 8.49 11.04 -8.95
N LEU A 106 9.46 11.16 -9.87
CA LEU A 106 10.37 10.07 -10.24
C LEU A 106 11.22 9.64 -9.03
N LEU A 107 11.63 10.60 -8.18
CA LEU A 107 12.35 10.31 -6.93
C LEU A 107 11.51 9.45 -5.98
N LEU A 108 10.20 9.73 -5.87
CA LEU A 108 9.27 8.98 -5.03
C LEU A 108 9.18 7.50 -5.44
N TRP A 109 9.24 7.25 -6.75
CA TRP A 109 9.14 5.89 -7.30
C TRP A 109 10.47 5.13 -7.29
N LEU A 110 11.59 5.82 -7.49
CA LEU A 110 12.91 5.21 -7.56
C LEU A 110 13.57 5.02 -6.19
N LEU A 111 13.26 5.89 -5.21
CA LEU A 111 13.90 5.84 -3.90
C LEU A 111 13.72 4.50 -3.16
N PRO A 112 12.49 3.93 -3.04
CA PRO A 112 12.30 2.65 -2.36
C PRO A 112 13.08 1.48 -2.96
N PRO A 113 13.02 1.22 -4.28
CA PRO A 113 13.81 0.13 -4.88
C PRO A 113 15.33 0.36 -4.79
N VAL A 114 15.81 1.60 -4.93
CA VAL A 114 17.24 1.91 -4.80
C VAL A 114 17.73 1.67 -3.36
N LEU A 115 16.97 2.09 -2.36
CA LEU A 115 17.31 1.83 -0.94
C LEU A 115 17.28 0.34 -0.62
N LEU A 116 16.31 -0.39 -1.14
CA LEU A 116 16.16 -1.82 -0.92
C LEU A 116 17.31 -2.61 -1.56
N LEU A 117 17.65 -2.29 -2.80
CA LEU A 117 18.76 -2.92 -3.51
C LEU A 117 20.10 -2.53 -2.89
N GLY A 118 20.34 -1.25 -2.61
CA GLY A 118 21.57 -0.75 -2.01
C GLY A 118 21.78 -1.29 -0.60
N GLY A 119 20.74 -1.22 0.25
CA GLY A 119 20.77 -1.77 1.61
C GLY A 119 20.94 -3.28 1.62
N GLY A 120 20.22 -3.99 0.77
CA GLY A 120 20.34 -5.45 0.62
C GLY A 120 21.73 -5.89 0.20
N LEU A 121 22.31 -5.19 -0.79
CA LEU A 121 23.68 -5.45 -1.26
C LEU A 121 24.72 -5.17 -0.20
N ALA A 122 24.57 -4.07 0.53
CA ALA A 122 25.47 -3.71 1.64
C ALA A 122 25.40 -4.74 2.77
N LEU A 123 24.20 -5.17 3.13
CA LEU A 123 23.99 -6.19 4.17
C LEU A 123 24.58 -7.54 3.75
N TRP A 124 24.32 -7.95 2.51
CA TRP A 124 24.88 -9.18 1.95
C TRP A 124 26.42 -9.15 1.96
N TRP A 125 27.02 -8.03 1.56
CA TRP A 125 28.47 -7.86 1.58
C TRP A 125 29.05 -7.87 3.00
N GLN A 126 28.35 -7.24 3.95
CA GLN A 126 28.74 -7.23 5.36
C GLN A 126 28.67 -8.63 5.99
N VAL A 127 27.59 -9.38 5.72
CA VAL A 127 27.45 -10.78 6.20
C VAL A 127 28.55 -11.65 5.61
N ARG A 128 28.78 -11.53 4.30
CA ARG A 128 29.85 -12.28 3.63
C ARG A 128 31.25 -11.98 4.18
N ARG A 129 31.54 -10.70 4.47
CA ARG A 129 32.79 -10.29 5.12
C ARG A 129 32.92 -10.82 6.55
N ARG A 130 31.83 -10.85 7.32
CA ARG A 130 31.81 -11.41 8.69
C ARG A 130 32.01 -12.92 8.67
N GLY A 131 31.43 -13.64 7.73
CA GLY A 131 31.65 -15.08 7.56
C GLY A 131 33.11 -15.46 7.25
N GLN A 132 33.81 -14.60 6.50
CA GLN A 132 35.24 -14.79 6.24
C GLN A 132 36.14 -14.44 7.44
N ARG A 133 35.72 -13.49 8.30
CA ARG A 133 36.43 -13.12 9.52
C ARG A 133 36.15 -14.05 10.71
N GLY A 134 34.94 -14.67 10.73
CA GLY A 134 34.53 -15.60 11.80
C GLY A 134 35.25 -16.95 11.75
N SER A 135 35.99 -17.26 10.66
CA SER A 135 36.76 -18.49 10.55
C SER A 135 38.19 -18.38 11.12
N GLU A 136 38.59 -17.20 11.54
CA GLU A 136 40.04 -16.98 11.82
C GLU A 136 40.40 -16.73 13.29
N VAL A 137 39.43 -16.56 14.19
CA VAL A 137 39.81 -16.39 15.62
C VAL A 137 38.70 -16.98 16.51
N THR A 138 38.73 -18.32 16.68
CA THR A 138 38.50 -18.83 18.02
C THR A 138 39.85 -18.72 18.73
N PRO A 139 40.05 -17.76 19.63
CA PRO A 139 41.27 -17.74 20.41
C PRO A 139 41.31 -19.08 21.12
N LYS A 140 42.39 -19.89 20.85
CA LYS A 140 42.63 -21.09 21.63
C LYS A 140 42.70 -20.65 23.09
N LEU A 141 41.90 -21.25 23.94
CA LEU A 141 41.91 -21.02 25.36
C LEU A 141 43.38 -21.13 25.84
N THR A 142 43.79 -20.21 26.65
CA THR A 142 45.10 -20.31 27.29
C THR A 142 45.10 -21.53 28.22
N ALA A 143 46.28 -22.12 28.49
CA ALA A 143 46.38 -23.28 29.36
C ALA A 143 45.75 -23.03 30.76
N GLU A 144 45.79 -21.79 31.22
CA GLU A 144 45.17 -21.36 32.48
C GLU A 144 43.62 -21.31 32.40
N GLU A 145 43.05 -20.90 31.27
CA GLU A 145 41.59 -20.91 31.01
C GLU A 145 41.08 -22.33 30.85
N GLU A 146 41.82 -23.23 30.18
CA GLU A 146 41.48 -24.65 30.09
C GLU A 146 41.47 -25.33 31.46
N ALA A 147 42.47 -25.05 32.30
CA ALA A 147 42.53 -25.57 33.66
C ALA A 147 41.37 -25.07 34.52
N ARG A 148 40.97 -23.81 34.36
CA ARG A 148 39.86 -23.21 35.09
C ARG A 148 38.51 -23.76 34.62
N LEU A 149 38.35 -24.00 33.34
CA LEU A 149 37.17 -24.64 32.77
C LEU A 149 37.04 -26.07 33.26
N ALA A 150 38.13 -26.86 33.25
CA ALA A 150 38.17 -28.22 33.76
C ALA A 150 37.81 -28.29 35.26
N ALA A 151 38.29 -27.35 36.09
CA ALA A 151 37.95 -27.28 37.49
C ALA A 151 36.47 -26.97 37.74
N LEU A 152 35.88 -26.06 36.95
CA LEU A 152 34.44 -25.72 37.03
C LEU A 152 33.57 -26.92 36.61
N MET A 153 33.91 -27.60 35.54
CA MET A 153 33.19 -28.80 35.10
C MET A 153 33.31 -29.98 36.08
N ALA A 154 34.46 -30.11 36.79
CA ALA A 154 34.61 -31.09 37.84
C ALA A 154 33.77 -30.77 39.10
N ALA A 155 33.67 -29.50 39.44
CA ALA A 155 32.83 -29.03 40.56
C ALA A 155 31.34 -29.26 40.33
N GLU A 156 30.87 -29.05 39.07
CA GLU A 156 29.45 -29.28 38.69
C GLU A 156 29.08 -30.77 38.69
N LYS A 157 30.01 -31.66 38.50
CA LYS A 157 29.82 -33.11 38.45
C LYS A 157 29.73 -33.78 39.86
N GLN A 158 30.01 -33.02 40.92
CA GLN A 158 29.82 -33.48 42.30
C GLN A 158 28.37 -33.14 42.76
N PRO A 159 27.53 -34.15 43.00
CA PRO A 159 26.19 -33.89 43.55
C PRO A 159 26.31 -33.25 44.90
N PRO A 160 25.39 -32.33 45.30
CA PRO A 160 25.41 -31.74 46.62
C PRO A 160 25.32 -32.84 47.68
N ALA A 161 26.28 -32.82 48.60
CA ALA A 161 26.30 -33.68 49.77
C ALA A 161 25.03 -33.35 50.61
N THR A 162 24.07 -34.31 50.69
CA THR A 162 22.92 -34.29 51.58
C THR A 162 23.33 -34.51 53.02
#